data_d3a396fc50e3633c6fca8ec3ad570d56
#
_entry.id   d3a396fc50e3633c6fca8ec3ad570d56
#
_cell.length_a   1.000
_cell.length_b   1.000
_cell.length_c   1.000
_cell.angle_alpha   90.00
_cell.angle_beta   90.00
_cell.angle_gamma   90.00
#
_symmetry.space_group_name_H-M   'P 1'
#
loop_
_entity.id
_entity.type
_entity.pdbx_description
1 polymer ?
#
loop_
_entity_poly.entity_id
_entity_poly.type
_entity_poly.pdbx_seq_one_letter_code
_entity_poly.pdbx_strand_id
1 'polypeptide(L)'
;SCSAILASHQQTHGARILPRYAFDHADVIVSFGADFLGTWISPVEFTAAWRTRRVPTTERPEMSFHVQLEGRMSLTGSNADRRFRLAPDEFSGVLNHLYTALAERASLLPVSPTRDTPHATPLASETRATLPIPEADLAALVDRLWNSQGRSLVLCDSQNVSEQILVNAINQLLGNYGKTIDIERPSRQRQGNDGDVVTLIDEL
;
A
#
# COMPACT_ATOMS: atom_id res chain seq x y z
N SER A 1 9.18 -0.61 -13.14
CA SER A 1 10.08 -1.37 -12.26
C SER A 1 9.39 -1.72 -10.96
N CYS A 2 9.85 -2.76 -10.27
CA CYS A 2 9.43 -3.10 -8.90
C CYS A 2 10.62 -3.04 -7.93
N SER A 3 11.71 -2.41 -8.34
CA SER A 3 12.98 -2.38 -7.60
C SER A 3 12.80 -1.81 -6.18
N ALA A 4 12.04 -0.73 -6.03
CA ALA A 4 11.78 -0.12 -4.72
C ALA A 4 10.94 -1.02 -3.80
N ILE A 5 9.95 -1.75 -4.33
CA ILE A 5 9.16 -2.72 -3.55
C ILE A 5 10.07 -3.85 -3.07
N LEU A 6 10.93 -4.39 -3.95
CA LEU A 6 11.87 -5.43 -3.60
C LEU A 6 12.90 -4.97 -2.55
N ALA A 7 13.44 -3.75 -2.71
CA ALA A 7 14.39 -3.16 -1.78
C ALA A 7 13.77 -2.87 -0.40
N SER A 8 12.53 -2.38 -0.37
CA SER A 8 11.82 -2.12 0.89
C SER A 8 11.54 -3.42 1.66
N HIS A 9 11.14 -4.52 0.98
CA HIS A 9 10.96 -5.81 1.63
C HIS A 9 12.28 -6.41 2.13
N GLN A 10 13.40 -6.18 1.42
CA GLN A 10 14.72 -6.54 1.94
C GLN A 10 15.03 -5.84 3.26
N GLN A 11 14.66 -4.57 3.41
CA GLN A 11 14.92 -3.80 4.63
C GLN A 11 13.93 -4.14 5.76
N THR A 12 12.67 -4.38 5.45
CA THR A 12 11.61 -4.57 6.46
C THR A 12 11.39 -6.03 6.85
N HIS A 13 11.69 -6.98 5.95
CA HIS A 13 11.43 -8.42 6.13
C HIS A 13 12.67 -9.29 5.92
N GLY A 14 13.84 -8.69 5.65
CA GLY A 14 15.10 -9.42 5.48
C GLY A 14 15.24 -10.19 4.16
N ALA A 15 14.29 -10.07 3.25
CA ALA A 15 14.30 -10.78 1.97
C ALA A 15 13.88 -9.86 0.80
N ARG A 16 14.64 -9.93 -0.32
CA ARG A 16 14.35 -9.17 -1.55
C ARG A 16 13.26 -9.88 -2.34
N ILE A 17 12.02 -9.64 -2.00
CA ILE A 17 10.84 -10.33 -2.53
C ILE A 17 9.78 -9.35 -3.03
N LEU A 18 9.06 -9.74 -4.07
CA LEU A 18 7.83 -9.09 -4.51
C LEU A 18 6.65 -9.88 -3.93
N PRO A 19 5.88 -9.34 -2.97
CA PRO A 19 4.79 -10.08 -2.37
C PRO A 19 3.68 -10.37 -3.39
N ARG A 20 2.90 -11.39 -3.10
CA ARG A 20 1.63 -11.60 -3.78
C ARG A 20 0.53 -10.83 -3.07
N TYR A 21 -0.27 -10.11 -3.83
CA TYR A 21 -1.38 -9.30 -3.33
C TYR A 21 -2.71 -10.01 -3.57
N ALA A 22 -3.44 -10.32 -2.49
CA ALA A 22 -4.72 -11.01 -2.53
C ALA A 22 -5.88 -10.00 -2.51
N PHE A 23 -6.19 -9.42 -3.67
CA PHE A 23 -7.29 -8.46 -3.85
C PHE A 23 -8.66 -9.06 -3.54
N ASP A 24 -8.81 -10.37 -3.69
CA ASP A 24 -10.00 -11.14 -3.36
C ASP A 24 -10.26 -11.27 -1.85
N HIS A 25 -9.26 -10.98 -1.02
CA HIS A 25 -9.37 -10.98 0.43
C HIS A 25 -9.51 -9.56 1.02
N ALA A 26 -9.39 -8.51 0.21
CA ALA A 26 -9.42 -7.13 0.67
C ALA A 26 -10.84 -6.53 0.68
N ASP A 27 -11.29 -6.06 1.83
CA ASP A 27 -12.52 -5.26 1.98
C ASP A 27 -12.27 -3.78 1.72
N VAL A 28 -11.05 -3.30 2.01
CA VAL A 28 -10.62 -1.92 1.76
C VAL A 28 -9.30 -1.93 1.02
N ILE A 29 -9.25 -1.21 -0.10
CA ILE A 29 -8.05 -1.05 -0.92
C ILE A 29 -7.72 0.43 -1.00
N VAL A 30 -6.48 0.80 -0.70
CA VAL A 30 -5.94 2.15 -0.85
C VAL A 30 -4.71 2.08 -1.74
N SER A 31 -4.76 2.72 -2.89
CA SER A 31 -3.71 2.62 -3.90
C SER A 31 -3.15 3.99 -4.24
N PHE A 32 -1.84 4.13 -4.11
CA PHE A 32 -1.06 5.32 -4.48
C PHE A 32 -0.40 5.08 -5.84
N GLY A 33 -1.00 5.60 -6.89
CA GLY A 33 -0.49 5.52 -8.26
C GLY A 33 -0.46 4.13 -8.89
N ALA A 34 -0.71 3.05 -8.13
CA ALA A 34 -0.64 1.69 -8.65
C ALA A 34 -1.86 1.37 -9.53
N ASP A 35 -1.65 1.37 -10.85
CA ASP A 35 -2.68 1.00 -11.83
C ASP A 35 -2.82 -0.53 -11.96
N PHE A 36 -3.28 -1.18 -10.89
CA PHE A 36 -3.33 -2.63 -10.81
C PHE A 36 -4.37 -3.29 -11.72
N LEU A 37 -5.33 -2.55 -12.25
CA LEU A 37 -6.25 -3.03 -13.28
C LEU A 37 -5.71 -2.87 -14.70
N GLY A 38 -4.71 -1.98 -14.89
CA GLY A 38 -4.16 -1.65 -16.21
C GLY A 38 -2.72 -2.13 -16.44
N THR A 39 -1.77 -1.63 -15.67
CA THR A 39 -0.34 -1.78 -16.00
C THR A 39 0.55 -2.28 -14.86
N TRP A 40 0.08 -2.24 -13.63
CA TRP A 40 0.90 -2.51 -12.45
C TRP A 40 1.04 -4.02 -12.19
N ILE A 41 2.28 -4.51 -12.15
CA ILE A 41 2.73 -5.88 -11.85
C ILE A 41 2.01 -6.97 -12.68
N SER A 42 0.81 -7.38 -12.31
CA SER A 42 0.05 -8.50 -12.89
C SER A 42 -1.43 -8.14 -13.08
N PRO A 43 -1.78 -7.24 -14.02
CA PRO A 43 -3.12 -6.66 -14.11
C PRO A 43 -4.21 -7.71 -14.38
N VAL A 44 -3.92 -8.76 -15.11
CA VAL A 44 -4.90 -9.83 -15.41
C VAL A 44 -5.27 -10.59 -14.13
N GLU A 45 -4.27 -11.00 -13.33
CA GLU A 45 -4.48 -11.69 -12.06
C GLU A 45 -5.23 -10.78 -11.08
N PHE A 46 -4.77 -9.52 -10.96
CA PHE A 46 -5.34 -8.56 -10.01
C PHE A 46 -6.77 -8.17 -10.37
N THR A 47 -7.08 -8.00 -11.66
CA THR A 47 -8.44 -7.73 -12.12
C THR A 47 -9.38 -8.90 -11.78
N ALA A 48 -8.95 -10.13 -12.01
CA ALA A 48 -9.74 -11.32 -11.69
C ALA A 48 -10.02 -11.40 -10.19
N ALA A 49 -9.00 -11.23 -9.35
CA ALA A 49 -9.11 -11.25 -7.89
C ALA A 49 -9.97 -10.07 -7.36
N TRP A 50 -9.70 -8.84 -7.82
CA TRP A 50 -10.46 -7.64 -7.43
C TRP A 50 -11.95 -7.77 -7.78
N ARG A 51 -12.27 -8.30 -8.98
CA ARG A 51 -13.66 -8.49 -9.43
C ARG A 51 -14.45 -9.36 -8.45
N THR A 52 -13.85 -10.38 -7.84
CA THR A 52 -14.59 -11.28 -6.91
C THR A 52 -15.15 -10.53 -5.71
N ARG A 53 -14.52 -9.42 -5.29
CA ARG A 53 -14.96 -8.56 -4.19
C ARG A 53 -15.81 -7.37 -4.64
N ARG A 54 -15.98 -7.17 -5.95
CA ARG A 54 -16.77 -6.08 -6.55
C ARG A 54 -18.12 -6.56 -7.09
N VAL A 55 -18.36 -7.87 -7.09
CA VAL A 55 -19.65 -8.45 -7.46
C VAL A 55 -20.34 -8.93 -6.18
N PRO A 56 -21.42 -8.26 -5.74
CA PRO A 56 -22.21 -8.72 -4.59
C PRO A 56 -22.82 -10.10 -4.83
N THR A 57 -22.87 -10.91 -3.78
CA THR A 57 -23.56 -12.20 -3.79
C THR A 57 -24.57 -12.25 -2.65
N THR A 58 -25.48 -13.21 -2.65
CA THR A 58 -26.44 -13.40 -1.56
C THR A 58 -25.76 -13.62 -0.20
N GLU A 59 -24.60 -14.30 -0.19
CA GLU A 59 -23.82 -14.57 1.01
C GLU A 59 -22.97 -13.36 1.43
N ARG A 60 -22.65 -12.48 0.48
CA ARG A 60 -21.82 -11.29 0.67
C ARG A 60 -22.42 -10.12 -0.11
N PRO A 61 -23.36 -9.37 0.47
CA PRO A 61 -24.03 -8.27 -0.20
C PRO A 61 -23.17 -7.01 -0.35
N GLU A 62 -22.06 -6.92 0.38
CA GLU A 62 -21.18 -5.75 0.38
C GLU A 62 -20.02 -5.91 -0.61
N MET A 63 -19.71 -4.83 -1.31
CA MET A 63 -18.53 -4.72 -2.17
C MET A 63 -17.33 -4.21 -1.37
N SER A 64 -16.11 -4.56 -1.83
CA SER A 64 -14.90 -3.91 -1.34
C SER A 64 -14.91 -2.41 -1.65
N PHE A 65 -14.35 -1.60 -0.75
CA PHE A 65 -14.21 -0.17 -0.94
C PHE A 65 -12.80 0.15 -1.47
N HIS A 66 -12.73 0.90 -2.56
CA HIS A 66 -11.47 1.19 -3.22
C HIS A 66 -11.25 2.71 -3.35
N VAL A 67 -10.10 3.16 -2.82
CA VAL A 67 -9.61 4.53 -2.93
C VAL A 67 -8.36 4.55 -3.80
N GLN A 68 -8.37 5.38 -4.84
CA GLN A 68 -7.21 5.62 -5.70
C GLN A 68 -6.69 7.05 -5.52
N LEU A 69 -5.40 7.18 -5.24
CA LEU A 69 -4.68 8.44 -5.14
C LEU A 69 -3.66 8.50 -6.28
N GLU A 70 -3.84 9.42 -7.23
CA GLU A 70 -3.03 9.43 -8.46
C GLU A 70 -3.03 10.81 -9.14
N GLY A 71 -1.96 11.17 -9.81
CA GLY A 71 -1.86 12.43 -10.54
C GLY A 71 -2.65 12.41 -11.86
N ARG A 72 -2.66 11.26 -12.55
CA ARG A 72 -3.35 11.04 -13.83
C ARG A 72 -4.37 9.92 -13.67
N MET A 73 -5.57 10.10 -14.24
CA MET A 73 -6.59 9.06 -14.22
C MET A 73 -6.11 7.81 -14.96
N SER A 74 -6.06 6.70 -14.23
CA SER A 74 -5.75 5.36 -14.72
C SER A 74 -7.02 4.53 -14.92
N LEU A 75 -6.88 3.31 -15.46
CA LEU A 75 -7.99 2.35 -15.48
C LEU A 75 -8.46 2.01 -14.06
N THR A 76 -7.53 1.85 -13.14
CA THR A 76 -7.79 1.62 -11.72
C THR A 76 -8.55 2.80 -11.11
N GLY A 77 -8.11 4.04 -11.35
CA GLY A 77 -8.77 5.24 -10.82
C GLY A 77 -10.16 5.49 -11.37
N SER A 78 -10.43 5.09 -12.63
CA SER A 78 -11.77 5.20 -13.21
C SER A 78 -12.79 4.20 -12.62
N ASN A 79 -12.31 3.15 -11.95
CA ASN A 79 -13.12 2.12 -11.29
C ASN A 79 -13.14 2.23 -9.76
N ALA A 80 -12.46 3.23 -9.19
CA ALA A 80 -12.41 3.47 -7.75
C ALA A 80 -13.73 4.08 -7.22
N ASP A 81 -14.09 3.76 -5.97
CA ASP A 81 -15.23 4.37 -5.29
C ASP A 81 -14.95 5.84 -4.91
N ARG A 82 -13.67 6.10 -4.59
CA ARG A 82 -13.17 7.45 -4.35
C ARG A 82 -11.82 7.61 -5.05
N ARG A 83 -11.68 8.73 -5.72
CA ARG A 83 -10.44 9.10 -6.37
C ARG A 83 -10.00 10.48 -5.90
N PHE A 84 -8.76 10.59 -5.45
CA PHE A 84 -8.13 11.87 -5.12
C PHE A 84 -7.01 12.16 -6.11
N ARG A 85 -6.96 13.39 -6.58
CA ARG A 85 -5.85 13.84 -7.40
C ARG A 85 -4.69 14.16 -6.46
N LEU A 86 -3.61 13.41 -6.61
CA LEU A 86 -2.41 13.49 -5.80
C LEU A 86 -1.19 13.38 -6.70
N ALA A 87 -0.29 14.36 -6.63
CA ALA A 87 0.97 14.29 -7.38
C ALA A 87 1.94 13.27 -6.71
N PRO A 88 2.84 12.64 -7.46
CA PRO A 88 3.76 11.63 -6.91
C PRO A 88 4.64 12.16 -5.76
N ASP A 89 5.03 13.40 -5.77
CA ASP A 89 5.82 14.07 -4.73
C ASP A 89 5.01 14.34 -3.44
N GLU A 90 3.69 14.27 -3.51
CA GLU A 90 2.79 14.40 -2.35
C GLU A 90 2.51 13.06 -1.66
N PHE A 91 2.89 11.91 -2.23
CA PHE A 91 2.64 10.59 -1.66
C PHE A 91 3.25 10.44 -0.27
N SER A 92 4.47 10.88 -0.07
CA SER A 92 5.17 10.81 1.22
C SER A 92 4.39 11.51 2.34
N GLY A 93 3.82 12.68 2.08
CA GLY A 93 3.04 13.45 3.06
C GLY A 93 1.77 12.70 3.49
N VAL A 94 1.02 12.17 2.55
CA VAL A 94 -0.21 11.42 2.83
C VAL A 94 0.08 10.08 3.50
N LEU A 95 1.12 9.35 3.05
CA LEU A 95 1.56 8.10 3.67
C LEU A 95 2.00 8.29 5.12
N ASN A 96 2.79 9.35 5.40
CA ASN A 96 3.19 9.69 6.77
C ASN A 96 1.99 10.01 7.66
N HIS A 97 1.02 10.78 7.15
CA HIS A 97 -0.20 11.09 7.89
C HIS A 97 -0.99 9.83 8.23
N LEU A 98 -1.22 8.95 7.25
CA LEU A 98 -1.91 7.67 7.45
C LEU A 98 -1.17 6.78 8.46
N TYR A 99 0.15 6.66 8.33
CA TYR A 99 0.97 5.89 9.27
C TYR A 99 0.85 6.42 10.69
N THR A 100 1.02 7.74 10.88
CA THR A 100 0.96 8.39 12.20
C THR A 100 -0.42 8.19 12.85
N ALA A 101 -1.50 8.46 12.12
CA ALA A 101 -2.86 8.31 12.64
C ALA A 101 -3.20 6.86 13.00
N LEU A 102 -2.72 5.88 12.23
CA LEU A 102 -2.90 4.45 12.53
C LEU A 102 -2.03 4.01 13.72
N ALA A 103 -0.79 4.51 13.83
CA ALA A 103 0.11 4.22 14.94
C ALA A 103 -0.40 4.80 16.26
N GLU A 104 -0.96 6.01 16.24
CA GLU A 104 -1.64 6.62 17.41
C GLU A 104 -2.80 5.75 17.88
N ARG A 105 -3.63 5.25 16.97
CA ARG A 105 -4.72 4.32 17.32
C ARG A 105 -4.22 3.01 17.89
N ALA A 106 -3.14 2.45 17.35
CA ALA A 106 -2.52 1.24 17.87
C ALA A 106 -2.00 1.42 19.30
N SER A 107 -1.43 2.60 19.62
CA SER A 107 -0.92 2.92 20.95
C SER A 107 -2.00 3.17 22.00
N LEU A 108 -3.22 3.52 21.59
CA LEU A 108 -4.37 3.72 22.48
C LEU A 108 -5.02 2.39 22.91
N LEU A 109 -4.67 1.25 22.31
CA LEU A 109 -5.12 -0.06 22.75
C LEU A 109 -4.29 -0.55 23.94
N PRO A 110 -4.89 -1.22 24.97
CA PRO A 110 -4.12 -1.82 26.04
C PRO A 110 -3.17 -2.88 25.46
N VAL A 111 -1.87 -2.65 25.67
CA VAL A 111 -0.78 -3.48 25.13
C VAL A 111 -0.83 -4.86 25.78
N SER A 112 -1.12 -5.90 25.00
CA SER A 112 -0.65 -7.24 25.32
C SER A 112 0.83 -7.34 24.89
N PRO A 113 1.75 -7.71 25.79
CA PRO A 113 3.18 -7.68 25.46
C PRO A 113 3.55 -8.88 24.61
N THR A 114 3.63 -8.72 23.31
CA THR A 114 4.31 -9.69 22.44
C THR A 114 4.79 -9.05 21.13
N ARG A 115 6.11 -9.15 20.99
CA ARG A 115 6.97 -9.08 19.80
C ARG A 115 7.49 -7.72 19.34
N ASP A 116 8.82 -7.72 19.29
CA ASP A 116 9.70 -6.73 18.70
C ASP A 116 9.26 -6.30 17.30
N THR A 117 8.71 -5.08 17.21
CA THR A 117 8.53 -4.39 15.93
C THR A 117 9.78 -3.54 15.68
N PRO A 118 10.42 -3.63 14.51
CA PRO A 118 11.45 -2.66 14.16
C PRO A 118 10.81 -1.28 14.11
N HIS A 119 11.25 -0.39 15.01
CA HIS A 119 10.86 1.01 15.02
C HIS A 119 11.30 1.68 13.72
N ALA A 120 10.37 1.93 12.82
CA ALA A 120 10.54 2.97 11.84
C ALA A 120 10.52 4.30 12.61
N THR A 121 11.66 4.95 12.71
CA THR A 121 11.76 6.30 13.30
C THR A 121 10.90 7.23 12.45
N PRO A 122 9.93 7.97 13.02
CA PRO A 122 9.19 8.98 12.27
C PRO A 122 10.20 9.98 11.71
N LEU A 123 10.22 10.18 10.41
CA LEU A 123 10.95 11.29 9.81
C LEU A 123 10.40 12.58 10.43
N ALA A 124 11.29 13.34 11.05
CA ALA A 124 10.98 14.55 11.80
C ALA A 124 10.02 15.46 11.02
N SER A 125 9.00 15.94 11.72
CA SER A 125 7.99 16.85 11.24
C SER A 125 8.63 18.10 10.64
N GLU A 126 8.65 18.18 9.33
CA GLU A 126 8.78 19.44 8.64
C GLU A 126 7.40 19.86 8.14
N THR A 127 6.96 20.99 8.66
CA THR A 127 5.89 21.87 8.18
C THR A 127 4.57 21.12 7.87
N ARG A 128 3.54 21.43 8.62
CA ARG A 128 2.13 21.10 8.36
C ARG A 128 1.70 21.71 7.03
N ALA A 129 2.25 21.18 5.93
CA ALA A 129 1.78 21.45 4.59
C ALA A 129 0.33 20.98 4.54
N THR A 130 -0.55 21.84 4.06
CA THR A 130 -1.95 21.49 3.82
C THR A 130 -1.97 20.30 2.88
N LEU A 131 -2.39 19.13 3.39
CA LEU A 131 -2.48 17.93 2.56
C LEU A 131 -3.51 18.18 1.44
N PRO A 132 -3.27 17.69 0.22
CA PRO A 132 -4.15 17.89 -0.92
C PRO A 132 -5.47 17.12 -0.82
N ILE A 133 -5.69 16.41 0.28
CA ILE A 133 -6.89 15.64 0.60
C ILE A 133 -7.57 16.28 1.81
N PRO A 134 -8.90 16.49 1.78
CA PRO A 134 -9.64 17.01 2.92
C PRO A 134 -9.41 16.16 4.19
N GLU A 135 -9.22 16.82 5.32
CA GLU A 135 -8.95 16.15 6.61
C GLU A 135 -10.06 15.14 6.98
N ALA A 136 -11.32 15.47 6.69
CA ALA A 136 -12.45 14.59 6.92
C ALA A 136 -12.39 13.29 6.08
N ASP A 137 -11.92 13.38 4.83
CA ASP A 137 -11.74 12.20 3.97
C ASP A 137 -10.58 11.34 4.45
N LEU A 138 -9.47 11.96 4.91
CA LEU A 138 -8.34 11.22 5.50
C LEU A 138 -8.75 10.52 6.80
N ALA A 139 -9.49 11.20 7.70
CA ALA A 139 -9.99 10.59 8.92
C ALA A 139 -10.92 9.41 8.63
N ALA A 140 -11.86 9.57 7.67
CA ALA A 140 -12.74 8.49 7.25
C ALA A 140 -11.96 7.30 6.64
N LEU A 141 -10.86 7.57 5.93
CA LEU A 141 -10.00 6.54 5.37
C LEU A 141 -9.25 5.76 6.46
N VAL A 142 -8.69 6.47 7.46
CA VAL A 142 -8.07 5.87 8.63
C VAL A 142 -9.07 4.97 9.38
N ASP A 143 -10.31 5.43 9.60
CA ASP A 143 -11.37 4.67 10.24
C ASP A 143 -11.68 3.37 9.48
N ARG A 144 -11.83 3.45 8.15
CA ARG A 144 -12.09 2.29 7.31
C ARG A 144 -10.96 1.27 7.35
N LEU A 145 -9.71 1.73 7.21
CA LEU A 145 -8.53 0.88 7.28
C LEU A 145 -8.43 0.18 8.63
N TRP A 146 -8.65 0.92 9.72
CA TRP A 146 -8.62 0.38 11.08
C TRP A 146 -9.69 -0.68 11.32
N ASN A 147 -10.91 -0.44 10.87
CA ASN A 147 -12.03 -1.38 11.01
C ASN A 147 -11.89 -2.61 10.09
N SER A 148 -10.97 -2.57 9.14
CA SER A 148 -10.70 -3.66 8.18
C SER A 148 -9.33 -4.30 8.40
N GLN A 149 -8.82 -4.35 9.63
CA GLN A 149 -7.55 -4.99 9.95
C GLN A 149 -7.49 -6.44 9.46
N GLY A 150 -6.40 -6.80 8.78
CA GLY A 150 -6.22 -8.10 8.14
C GLY A 150 -7.09 -8.36 6.91
N ARG A 151 -7.89 -7.38 6.51
CA ARG A 151 -8.76 -7.41 5.31
C ARG A 151 -8.66 -6.10 4.52
N SER A 152 -7.57 -5.39 4.67
CA SER A 152 -7.25 -4.20 3.90
C SER A 152 -6.01 -4.42 3.06
N LEU A 153 -5.75 -3.50 2.12
CA LEU A 153 -4.59 -3.56 1.25
C LEU A 153 -4.16 -2.14 0.89
N VAL A 154 -2.96 -1.76 1.31
CA VAL A 154 -2.36 -0.46 0.96
C VAL A 154 -1.22 -0.69 -0.02
N LEU A 155 -1.27 -0.03 -1.17
CA LEU A 155 -0.38 -0.22 -2.31
C LEU A 155 0.23 1.11 -2.75
N CYS A 156 1.45 1.07 -3.29
CA CYS A 156 2.09 2.23 -3.92
C CYS A 156 2.95 1.81 -5.11
N ASP A 157 2.88 2.58 -6.21
CA ASP A 157 3.73 2.39 -7.41
C ASP A 157 4.99 3.28 -7.37
N SER A 158 5.26 3.95 -6.27
CA SER A 158 6.44 4.79 -6.14
C SER A 158 7.74 3.98 -6.24
N GLN A 159 8.74 4.57 -6.90
CA GLN A 159 10.10 4.05 -6.93
C GLN A 159 10.97 4.60 -5.77
N ASN A 160 10.37 5.31 -4.83
CA ASN A 160 11.02 5.75 -3.60
C ASN A 160 10.93 4.63 -2.54
N VAL A 161 12.09 4.11 -2.13
CA VAL A 161 12.18 3.02 -1.15
C VAL A 161 11.60 3.43 0.20
N SER A 162 11.76 4.69 0.64
CA SER A 162 11.23 5.18 1.90
C SER A 162 9.70 5.18 1.91
N GLU A 163 9.04 5.52 0.80
CA GLU A 163 7.58 5.43 0.65
C GLU A 163 7.10 3.99 0.70
N GLN A 164 7.82 3.08 0.06
CA GLN A 164 7.51 1.64 0.12
C GLN A 164 7.69 1.07 1.54
N ILE A 165 8.67 1.56 2.31
CA ILE A 165 8.84 1.19 3.73
C ILE A 165 7.63 1.67 4.55
N LEU A 166 7.14 2.91 4.33
CA LEU A 166 5.92 3.40 4.97
C LEU A 166 4.70 2.54 4.62
N VAL A 167 4.54 2.16 3.36
CA VAL A 167 3.48 1.25 2.92
C VAL A 167 3.58 -0.11 3.63
N ASN A 168 4.79 -0.67 3.75
CA ASN A 168 5.01 -1.91 4.47
C ASN A 168 4.66 -1.76 5.96
N ALA A 169 5.06 -0.64 6.61
CA ALA A 169 4.75 -0.35 8.01
C ALA A 169 3.24 -0.19 8.24
N ILE A 170 2.51 0.51 7.36
CA ILE A 170 1.05 0.62 7.41
C ILE A 170 0.41 -0.76 7.30
N ASN A 171 0.80 -1.58 6.34
CA ASN A 171 0.26 -2.93 6.17
C ASN A 171 0.59 -3.85 7.36
N GLN A 172 1.75 -3.67 8.00
CA GLN A 172 2.12 -4.38 9.20
C GLN A 172 1.22 -3.99 10.39
N LEU A 173 1.00 -2.69 10.62
CA LEU A 173 0.08 -2.18 11.65
C LEU A 173 -1.35 -2.70 11.46
N LEU A 174 -1.78 -2.82 10.22
CA LEU A 174 -3.11 -3.32 9.86
C LEU A 174 -3.20 -4.85 9.89
N GLY A 175 -2.11 -5.58 10.15
CA GLY A 175 -2.09 -7.04 10.20
C GLY A 175 -2.43 -7.70 8.85
N ASN A 176 -2.02 -7.08 7.75
CA ASN A 176 -2.32 -7.51 6.38
C ASN A 176 -1.38 -8.62 5.89
N TYR A 177 -0.16 -8.72 6.43
CA TYR A 177 0.79 -9.77 6.10
C TYR A 177 0.28 -11.15 6.53
N GLY A 178 0.41 -12.13 5.65
CA GLY A 178 -0.16 -13.47 5.81
C GLY A 178 -1.67 -13.56 5.55
N LYS A 179 -2.33 -12.45 5.15
CA LYS A 179 -3.77 -12.39 4.84
C LYS A 179 -4.04 -11.83 3.45
N THR A 180 -3.85 -10.52 3.27
CA THR A 180 -3.98 -9.84 1.98
C THR A 180 -2.65 -9.66 1.27
N ILE A 181 -1.53 -9.79 1.99
CA ILE A 181 -0.17 -9.74 1.47
C ILE A 181 0.56 -11.04 1.84
N ASP A 182 0.93 -11.83 0.84
CA ASP A 182 1.62 -13.10 1.02
C ASP A 182 3.10 -12.94 0.61
N ILE A 183 3.99 -13.07 1.59
CA ILE A 183 5.44 -13.05 1.41
C ILE A 183 6.07 -14.44 1.42
N GLU A 184 5.33 -15.48 1.83
CA GLU A 184 5.80 -16.86 1.83
C GLU A 184 5.76 -17.46 0.42
N ARG A 185 4.80 -17.00 -0.40
CA ARG A 185 4.66 -17.38 -1.80
C ARG A 185 4.80 -16.16 -2.71
N PRO A 186 5.99 -15.55 -2.78
CA PRO A 186 6.21 -14.31 -3.50
C PRO A 186 6.04 -14.49 -5.01
N SER A 187 5.68 -13.40 -5.67
CA SER A 187 5.70 -13.34 -7.13
C SER A 187 7.14 -13.41 -7.64
N ARG A 188 7.37 -14.21 -8.68
CA ARG A 188 8.67 -14.29 -9.37
C ARG A 188 8.75 -13.33 -10.56
N GLN A 189 7.74 -12.50 -10.78
CA GLN A 189 7.73 -11.50 -11.83
C GLN A 189 8.58 -10.28 -11.44
N ARG A 190 9.05 -9.53 -12.45
CA ARG A 190 9.68 -8.21 -12.28
C ARG A 190 10.78 -8.16 -11.21
N GLN A 191 11.66 -9.17 -11.19
CA GLN A 191 12.76 -9.29 -10.22
C GLN A 191 13.98 -8.41 -10.54
N GLY A 192 13.89 -7.53 -11.55
CA GLY A 192 14.96 -6.63 -11.96
C GLY A 192 15.43 -5.74 -10.82
N ASN A 193 16.70 -5.35 -10.89
CA ASN A 193 17.36 -4.43 -9.97
C ASN A 193 17.82 -3.19 -10.74
N ASP A 194 17.24 -2.03 -10.45
CA ASP A 194 17.61 -0.80 -11.16
C ASP A 194 19.06 -0.38 -10.84
N GLY A 195 19.63 -0.81 -9.71
CA GLY A 195 21.03 -0.62 -9.38
C GLY A 195 22.00 -1.31 -10.35
N ASP A 196 21.62 -2.45 -10.92
CA ASP A 196 22.45 -3.16 -11.89
C ASP A 196 22.56 -2.37 -13.20
N VAL A 197 21.52 -1.60 -13.56
CA VAL A 197 21.54 -0.70 -14.72
C VAL A 197 22.51 0.45 -14.48
N VAL A 198 22.52 1.03 -13.28
CA VAL A 198 23.46 2.10 -12.91
C VAL A 198 24.90 1.57 -13.00
N THR A 199 25.18 0.40 -12.42
CA THR A 199 26.51 -0.23 -12.49
C THR A 199 26.94 -0.46 -13.93
N LEU A 200 26.05 -0.95 -14.78
CA LEU A 200 26.35 -1.16 -16.21
C LEU A 200 26.68 0.17 -16.93
N ILE A 201 25.99 1.26 -16.59
CA ILE A 201 26.27 2.58 -17.18
C ILE A 201 27.66 3.08 -16.73
N ASP A 202 28.02 2.84 -15.46
CA ASP A 202 29.31 3.25 -14.91
C ASP A 202 30.50 2.44 -15.50
N GLU A 203 30.24 1.22 -16.03
CA GLU A 203 31.22 0.36 -16.69
C GLU A 203 31.42 0.67 -18.19
N LEU A 204 30.57 1.48 -18.82
CA LEU A 204 30.62 1.85 -20.25
C LEU A 204 31.40 3.15 -20.47
#